data_99e95a6e3921ef6bdaf0967d95a052bd
#
_entry.id   99e95a6e3921ef6bdaf0967d95a052bd
#
_cell.length_a   1.000
_cell.length_b   1.000
_cell.length_c   1.000
_cell.angle_alpha   90.00
_cell.angle_beta   90.00
_cell.angle_gamma   90.00
#
_symmetry.space_group_name_H-M   'P 1'
#
loop_
_entity.id
_entity.type
_entity.pdbx_description
1 polymer ?
#
loop_
_entity_poly.entity_id
_entity_poly.type
_entity_poly.pdbx_seq_one_letter_code
_entity_poly.pdbx_strand_id
1 'polypeptide(L)' 'MTTKEFKIEGMSCMHCVKSVEMELKELNPHEMKVEIGNARITYDEAKNNETDFVKAIEEAGYKVIQ' A
#
# COMPACT_ATOMS: atom_id res chain seq x y z
N MET A 1 -9.67 -13.21 -5.39
CA MET A 1 -8.83 -12.06 -5.08
C MET A 1 -9.61 -10.97 -4.37
N THR A 2 -8.93 -10.23 -3.52
CA THR A 2 -9.56 -9.21 -2.71
C THR A 2 -8.99 -7.85 -3.03
N THR A 3 -9.84 -6.85 -3.12
CA THR A 3 -9.41 -5.46 -3.32
C THR A 3 -9.65 -4.70 -2.03
N LYS A 4 -8.60 -4.04 -1.55
CA LYS A 4 -8.66 -3.23 -0.34
C LYS A 4 -8.11 -1.85 -0.60
N GLU A 5 -8.69 -0.86 0.07
CA GLU A 5 -8.19 0.50 0.04
C GLU A 5 -7.60 0.83 1.39
N PHE A 6 -6.41 1.41 1.37
CA PHE A 6 -5.74 1.84 2.58
C PHE A 6 -5.61 3.36 2.55
N LYS A 7 -6.07 4.01 3.59
CA LYS A 7 -5.86 5.45 3.72
C LYS A 7 -4.54 5.69 4.41
N ILE A 8 -3.73 6.54 3.81
CA ILE A 8 -2.36 6.77 4.27
C ILE A 8 -2.19 8.21 4.73
N GLU A 9 -1.64 8.36 5.93
CA GLU A 9 -1.36 9.66 6.50
C GLU A 9 0.09 10.04 6.24
N GLY A 10 0.33 11.31 5.98
CA GLY A 10 1.67 11.83 5.81
C GLY A 10 2.15 11.95 4.38
N MET A 11 1.37 11.49 3.42
CA MET A 11 1.73 11.62 2.01
C MET A 11 1.36 13.02 1.52
N SER A 12 2.33 13.74 0.99
CA SER A 12 2.10 15.09 0.54
C SER A 12 2.61 15.38 -0.87
N CYS A 13 3.29 14.42 -1.50
CA CYS A 13 3.85 14.64 -2.83
C CYS A 13 3.99 13.32 -3.58
N MET A 14 4.32 13.42 -4.87
CA MET A 14 4.45 12.24 -5.73
C MET A 14 5.63 11.35 -5.34
N HIS A 15 6.65 11.90 -4.72
CA HIS A 15 7.76 11.10 -4.23
C HIS A 15 7.30 10.12 -3.17
N CYS A 16 6.37 10.55 -2.36
CA CYS A 16 5.79 9.71 -1.32
C CYS A 16 5.03 8.55 -1.95
N VAL A 17 4.28 8.83 -3.02
CA VAL A 17 3.55 7.80 -3.75
C VAL A 17 4.51 6.75 -4.27
N LYS A 18 5.63 7.17 -4.87
CA LYS A 18 6.61 6.24 -5.40
C LYS A 18 7.25 5.38 -4.33
N SER A 19 7.57 5.97 -3.19
CA SER A 19 8.15 5.22 -2.08
C SER A 19 7.22 4.10 -1.62
N VAL A 20 5.95 4.42 -1.47
CA VAL A 20 4.95 3.43 -1.08
C VAL A 20 4.79 2.35 -2.16
N GLU A 21 4.76 2.77 -3.43
CA GLU A 21 4.65 1.82 -4.53
C GLU A 21 5.79 0.81 -4.52
N MET A 22 7.01 1.28 -4.30
CA MET A 22 8.17 0.39 -4.29
C MET A 22 8.08 -0.65 -3.17
N GLU A 23 7.67 -0.23 -2.00
CA GLU A 23 7.52 -1.15 -0.89
C GLU A 23 6.41 -2.17 -1.14
N LEU A 24 5.28 -1.71 -1.68
CA LEU A 24 4.16 -2.60 -1.96
C LEU A 24 4.47 -3.58 -3.08
N LYS A 25 5.26 -3.16 -4.06
CA LYS A 25 5.64 -4.03 -5.17
C LYS A 25 6.40 -5.27 -4.71
N GLU A 26 7.14 -5.16 -3.63
CA GLU A 26 7.89 -6.29 -3.11
C GLU A 26 6.99 -7.43 -2.64
N LEU A 27 5.73 -7.14 -2.36
CA LEU A 27 4.75 -8.14 -1.96
C LEU A 27 4.05 -8.78 -3.14
N ASN A 28 4.34 -8.33 -4.35
CA ASN A 28 3.77 -8.86 -5.60
C ASN A 28 2.24 -8.92 -5.60
N PRO A 29 1.56 -7.79 -5.36
CA PRO A 29 0.10 -7.79 -5.45
C PRO A 29 -0.32 -7.99 -6.90
N HIS A 30 -1.54 -8.47 -7.10
CA HIS A 30 -2.07 -8.67 -8.44
C HIS A 30 -2.19 -7.33 -9.18
N GLU A 31 -2.73 -6.34 -8.50
CA GLU A 31 -2.83 -4.98 -9.01
C GLU A 31 -2.67 -4.02 -7.86
N MET A 32 -2.15 -2.84 -8.16
CA MET A 32 -2.12 -1.79 -7.15
C MET A 32 -2.19 -0.43 -7.81
N LYS A 33 -2.83 0.49 -7.12
CA LYS A 33 -2.88 1.87 -7.53
C LYS A 33 -2.64 2.73 -6.31
N VAL A 34 -1.57 3.49 -6.32
CA VAL A 34 -1.21 4.35 -5.19
C VAL A 34 -1.41 5.79 -5.58
N GLU A 35 -2.10 6.53 -4.73
CA GLU A 35 -2.34 7.95 -4.91
C GLU A 35 -1.96 8.65 -3.61
N ILE A 36 -1.90 9.97 -3.65
CA ILE A 36 -1.60 10.74 -2.45
C ILE A 36 -2.68 10.48 -1.41
N GLY A 37 -2.27 9.89 -0.30
CA GLY A 37 -3.18 9.59 0.80
C GLY A 37 -4.01 8.33 0.66
N ASN A 38 -3.81 7.56 -0.42
CA ASN A 38 -4.62 6.37 -0.64
C ASN A 38 -3.86 5.32 -1.44
N ALA A 39 -4.09 4.06 -1.11
CA ALA A 39 -3.54 2.94 -1.87
C ALA A 39 -4.63 1.90 -2.06
N ARG A 40 -4.88 1.54 -3.30
CA ARG A 40 -5.85 0.50 -3.64
C ARG A 40 -5.10 -0.71 -4.13
N ILE A 41 -5.28 -1.83 -3.47
CA ILE A 41 -4.50 -3.03 -3.76
C ILE A 41 -5.42 -4.22 -3.96
N THR A 42 -5.21 -4.94 -5.08
CA THR A 42 -5.88 -6.20 -5.34
C THR A 42 -4.86 -7.31 -5.16
N TYR A 43 -5.14 -8.22 -4.26
CA TYR A 43 -4.18 -9.26 -3.90
C TYR A 43 -4.86 -10.59 -3.63
N ASP A 44 -4.06 -11.63 -3.62
CA ASP A 44 -4.51 -12.99 -3.31
C ASP A 44 -4.33 -13.22 -1.81
N GLU A 45 -5.44 -13.41 -1.10
CA GLU A 45 -5.43 -13.60 0.33
C GLU A 45 -4.67 -14.87 0.76
N ALA A 46 -4.50 -15.80 -0.15
CA ALA A 46 -3.74 -17.02 0.14
C ALA A 46 -2.23 -16.75 0.18
N LYS A 47 -1.77 -15.68 -0.49
CA LYS A 47 -0.35 -15.35 -0.53
C LYS A 47 0.03 -14.25 0.42
N ASN A 48 -0.82 -13.24 0.55
CA ASN A 48 -0.57 -12.09 1.40
C ASN A 48 -1.82 -11.78 2.19
N ASN A 49 -1.65 -11.07 3.28
CA ASN A 49 -2.79 -10.58 4.04
C ASN A 49 -2.70 -9.06 4.18
N GLU A 50 -3.76 -8.47 4.69
CA GLU A 50 -3.86 -7.03 4.85
C GLU A 50 -2.71 -6.44 5.67
N THR A 51 -2.29 -7.16 6.70
CA THR A 51 -1.23 -6.71 7.58
C THR A 51 0.10 -6.55 6.84
N ASP A 52 0.37 -7.41 5.86
CA ASP A 52 1.59 -7.32 5.07
C ASP A 52 1.69 -5.98 4.35
N PHE A 53 0.57 -5.53 3.80
CA PHE A 53 0.54 -4.26 3.07
C PHE A 53 0.63 -3.07 4.03
N VAL A 54 0.00 -3.17 5.18
CA VAL A 54 0.09 -2.13 6.21
C VAL A 54 1.55 -1.98 6.64
N LYS A 55 2.23 -3.08 6.89
CA LYS A 55 3.64 -3.04 7.29
C LYS A 55 4.53 -2.43 6.21
N ALA A 56 4.27 -2.75 4.96
CA ALA A 56 5.04 -2.20 3.86
C ALA A 56 4.90 -0.67 3.80
N ILE A 57 3.69 -0.18 3.99
CA ILE A 57 3.43 1.25 4.00
C ILE A 57 4.14 1.92 5.18
N GLU A 58 4.12 1.29 6.33
CA GLU A 58 4.80 1.81 7.51
C GLU A 58 6.30 1.84 7.32
N GLU A 59 6.87 0.85 6.65
CA GLU A 59 8.29 0.83 6.36
C GLU A 59 8.70 1.93 5.39
N ALA A 60 7.79 2.36 4.56
CA ALA A 60 8.05 3.50 3.68
C ALA A 60 8.03 4.83 4.45
N GLY A 61 7.68 4.80 5.73
CA GLY A 61 7.68 5.99 6.57
C GLY A 61 6.33 6.66 6.72
N TYR A 62 5.26 5.96 6.37
CA TYR A 62 3.90 6.51 6.43
C TYR A 62 3.04 5.70 7.36
N LYS A 63 1.87 6.23 7.69
CA LYS A 63 0.96 5.58 8.61
C LYS A 63 -0.35 5.29 7.92
N VAL A 64 -0.85 4.07 8.12
CA VAL A 64 -2.16 3.70 7.59
C VAL A 64 -3.23 4.08 8.59
N ILE A 65 -4.23 4.81 8.11
CA ILE A 65 -5.40 5.16 8.91
C ILE A 65 -6.59 4.42 8.34
N GLN A 66 -7.27 3.71 9.17
CA GLN A 66 -8.49 3.04 8.75
C GLN A 66 -9.65 3.44 9.63
#